data_6ed34ac7ec2dd8889c4af00d53d11902
#
_entry.id   6ed34ac7ec2dd8889c4af00d53d11902
#
_cell.length_a   1.000
_cell.length_b   1.000
_cell.length_c   1.000
_cell.angle_alpha   90.00
_cell.angle_beta   90.00
_cell.angle_gamma   90.00
#
_symmetry.space_group_name_H-M   'P 1'
#
loop_
_entity.id
_entity.type
_entity.pdbx_description
1 polymer ?
#
loop_
_entity_poly.entity_id
_entity_poly.type
_entity_poly.pdbx_seq_one_letter_code
_entity_poly.pdbx_strand_id
1 'polypeptide(L)'
;GDTAWSRSTEYLKASIEIYSKYFYEYPWNNAVSSAGITGGMEYPGMIFDDYTEKTSRLWFLIAHEIGHNWFPMIVGSNERKYMWQDEGLNTYINYIATDLFNNGEYVNAPAFFEKSFFGSRDYLQFMNYKDPLMTVSDAMDEEQHYQFYGKTAYGLNLLRTVVVGKERFDF
;
A
#
# COMPACT_ATOMS: atom_id res chain seq x y z
N GLY A 1 -10.82 -15.47 -21.95
CA GLY A 1 -10.50 -14.26 -21.22
C GLY A 1 -9.70 -14.60 -19.99
N ASP A 2 -8.68 -13.84 -19.67
CA ASP A 2 -7.86 -14.08 -18.48
C ASP A 2 -8.72 -13.93 -17.24
N THR A 3 -8.97 -15.01 -16.52
CA THR A 3 -9.78 -15.03 -15.31
C THR A 3 -9.12 -14.28 -14.16
N ALA A 4 -7.83 -13.95 -14.26
CA ALA A 4 -7.09 -13.24 -13.23
C ALA A 4 -7.63 -11.82 -12.97
N TRP A 5 -7.98 -11.10 -14.03
CA TRP A 5 -8.56 -9.76 -13.96
C TRP A 5 -10.07 -9.74 -13.73
N SER A 6 -10.73 -10.88 -13.72
CA SER A 6 -12.19 -10.94 -13.50
C SER A 6 -12.64 -10.38 -12.16
N ARG A 7 -11.74 -10.33 -11.18
CA ARG A 7 -11.99 -9.77 -9.83
C ARG A 7 -11.50 -8.33 -9.64
N SER A 8 -10.94 -7.70 -10.67
CA SER A 8 -10.38 -6.33 -10.53
C SER A 8 -11.39 -5.30 -10.02
N THR A 9 -12.63 -5.37 -10.51
CA THR A 9 -13.72 -4.49 -10.03
C THR A 9 -14.08 -4.77 -8.57
N GLU A 10 -14.08 -6.03 -8.14
CA GLU A 10 -14.29 -6.41 -6.73
C GLU A 10 -13.17 -5.82 -5.85
N TYR A 11 -11.91 -5.96 -6.28
CA TYR A 11 -10.76 -5.44 -5.55
C TYR A 11 -10.80 -3.92 -5.42
N LEU A 12 -11.02 -3.23 -6.52
CA LEU A 12 -11.14 -1.77 -6.54
C LEU A 12 -12.26 -1.26 -5.62
N LYS A 13 -13.44 -1.87 -5.74
CA LYS A 13 -14.59 -1.54 -4.90
C LYS A 13 -14.30 -1.79 -3.42
N ALA A 14 -13.79 -2.97 -3.08
CA ALA A 14 -13.51 -3.33 -1.69
C ALA A 14 -12.46 -2.40 -1.07
N SER A 15 -11.40 -2.04 -1.81
CA SER A 15 -10.38 -1.11 -1.34
C SER A 15 -10.98 0.25 -1.02
N ILE A 16 -11.80 0.80 -1.91
CA ILE A 16 -12.47 2.09 -1.70
C ILE A 16 -13.41 2.03 -0.50
N GLU A 17 -14.20 0.99 -0.34
CA GLU A 17 -15.13 0.82 0.78
C GLU A 17 -14.38 0.71 2.12
N ILE A 18 -13.29 -0.05 2.15
CA ILE A 18 -12.46 -0.19 3.35
C ILE A 18 -11.80 1.14 3.71
N TYR A 19 -11.12 1.79 2.78
CA TYR A 19 -10.44 3.04 3.04
C TYR A 19 -11.41 4.17 3.40
N SER A 20 -12.57 4.25 2.72
CA SER A 20 -13.61 5.22 3.05
C SER A 20 -14.15 5.05 4.47
N LYS A 21 -14.32 3.81 4.90
CA LYS A 21 -14.83 3.48 6.25
C LYS A 21 -13.82 3.78 7.35
N TYR A 22 -12.53 3.49 7.11
CA TYR A 22 -11.52 3.52 8.18
C TYR A 22 -10.71 4.82 8.23
N PHE A 23 -10.66 5.59 7.13
CA PHE A 23 -9.86 6.81 7.05
C PHE A 23 -10.71 8.03 6.69
N TYR A 24 -11.10 8.16 5.42
CA TYR A 24 -11.88 9.29 4.92
C TYR A 24 -12.68 8.87 3.69
N GLU A 25 -13.88 9.43 3.49
CA GLU A 25 -14.73 9.13 2.34
C GLU A 25 -14.02 9.45 1.02
N TYR A 26 -14.13 8.54 0.06
CA TYR A 26 -13.56 8.70 -1.28
C TYR A 26 -14.16 9.93 -1.98
N PRO A 27 -13.36 10.94 -2.34
CA PRO A 27 -13.91 12.23 -2.75
C PRO A 27 -14.20 12.35 -4.26
N TRP A 28 -13.72 11.39 -5.07
CA TRP A 28 -13.92 11.45 -6.52
C TRP A 28 -15.18 10.72 -6.95
N ASN A 29 -15.79 11.18 -8.06
CA ASN A 29 -17.05 10.63 -8.56
C ASN A 29 -16.90 9.28 -9.27
N ASN A 30 -15.69 8.86 -9.58
CA ASN A 30 -15.36 7.64 -10.31
C ASN A 30 -14.07 7.03 -9.80
N ALA A 31 -13.92 5.72 -10.05
CA ALA A 31 -12.66 5.01 -9.90
C ALA A 31 -12.49 4.04 -11.06
N VAL A 32 -11.32 4.04 -11.67
CA VAL A 32 -10.96 3.18 -12.80
C VAL A 32 -9.63 2.52 -12.52
N SER A 33 -9.56 1.19 -12.60
CA SER A 33 -8.31 0.45 -12.70
C SER A 33 -8.11 0.03 -14.15
N SER A 34 -7.02 0.46 -14.76
CA SER A 34 -6.69 0.23 -16.14
C SER A 34 -5.52 -0.73 -16.27
N ALA A 35 -5.75 -1.89 -16.90
CA ALA A 35 -4.71 -2.86 -17.17
C ALA A 35 -3.74 -2.33 -18.24
N GLY A 36 -2.44 -2.38 -17.94
CA GLY A 36 -1.39 -1.90 -18.85
C GLY A 36 -0.07 -2.63 -18.65
N ILE A 37 0.96 -2.10 -19.26
CA ILE A 37 2.34 -2.58 -19.11
C ILE A 37 3.09 -1.86 -17.97
N THR A 38 2.46 -0.88 -17.35
CA THR A 38 3.02 -0.13 -16.23
C THR A 38 2.79 -0.90 -14.94
N GLY A 39 3.82 -1.03 -14.12
CA GLY A 39 3.80 -1.87 -12.91
C GLY A 39 3.03 -1.32 -11.74
N GLY A 40 2.45 -0.16 -11.88
CA GLY A 40 1.65 0.58 -10.90
C GLY A 40 1.81 2.06 -11.16
N MET A 41 0.69 2.79 -11.18
CA MET A 41 0.70 4.25 -11.25
C MET A 41 -0.64 4.79 -10.79
N GLU A 42 -0.57 5.71 -9.86
CA GLU A 42 -1.72 6.33 -9.24
C GLU A 42 -2.04 7.70 -9.88
N TYR A 43 -3.30 7.89 -10.21
CA TYR A 43 -3.86 9.19 -10.56
C TYR A 43 -5.19 9.39 -9.82
N PRO A 44 -5.63 10.63 -9.58
CA PRO A 44 -6.92 10.88 -8.93
C PRO A 44 -8.07 10.23 -9.69
N GLY A 45 -8.69 9.22 -9.08
CA GLY A 45 -9.82 8.50 -9.66
C GLY A 45 -9.48 7.51 -10.79
N MET A 46 -8.20 7.34 -11.13
CA MET A 46 -7.77 6.40 -12.17
C MET A 46 -6.38 5.85 -11.85
N ILE A 47 -6.26 4.53 -11.82
CA ILE A 47 -5.00 3.83 -11.57
C ILE A 47 -4.62 2.96 -12.74
N PHE A 48 -3.31 2.72 -12.91
CA PHE A 48 -2.78 1.80 -13.90
C PHE A 48 -2.09 0.64 -13.20
N ASP A 49 -2.44 -0.56 -13.61
CA ASP A 49 -1.97 -1.80 -12.99
C ASP A 49 -1.38 -2.73 -14.04
N ASP A 50 -0.33 -3.47 -13.68
CA ASP A 50 0.29 -4.44 -14.58
C ASP A 50 -0.69 -5.56 -14.92
N TYR A 51 -0.97 -5.73 -16.22
CA TYR A 51 -1.89 -6.75 -16.72
C TYR A 51 -1.44 -8.19 -16.44
N THR A 52 -0.16 -8.40 -16.12
CA THR A 52 0.40 -9.73 -15.83
C THR A 52 0.14 -10.17 -14.39
N GLU A 53 -0.21 -9.24 -13.50
CA GLU A 53 -0.44 -9.54 -12.09
C GLU A 53 -1.74 -10.32 -11.87
N LYS A 54 -1.73 -11.18 -10.86
CA LYS A 54 -2.81 -12.17 -10.61
C LYS A 54 -3.09 -12.33 -9.13
N THR A 55 -4.32 -12.70 -8.83
CA THR A 55 -4.75 -13.11 -7.47
C THR A 55 -4.35 -12.12 -6.38
N SER A 56 -3.60 -12.53 -5.38
CA SER A 56 -3.17 -11.70 -4.25
C SER A 56 -2.28 -10.53 -4.67
N ARG A 57 -1.44 -10.71 -5.69
CA ARG A 57 -0.59 -9.63 -6.19
C ARG A 57 -1.42 -8.56 -6.89
N LEU A 58 -2.42 -8.96 -7.68
CA LEU A 58 -3.36 -8.03 -8.30
C LEU A 58 -4.21 -7.31 -7.23
N TRP A 59 -4.67 -8.03 -6.20
CA TRP A 59 -5.32 -7.40 -5.05
C TRP A 59 -4.44 -6.32 -4.44
N PHE A 60 -3.19 -6.69 -4.10
CA PHE A 60 -2.26 -5.79 -3.45
C PHE A 60 -1.97 -4.56 -4.32
N LEU A 61 -1.75 -4.75 -5.62
CA LEU A 61 -1.47 -3.67 -6.55
C LEU A 61 -2.65 -2.70 -6.65
N ILE A 62 -3.85 -3.20 -6.95
CA ILE A 62 -5.05 -2.35 -7.05
C ILE A 62 -5.33 -1.61 -5.74
N ALA A 63 -5.22 -2.30 -4.60
CA ALA A 63 -5.44 -1.67 -3.30
C ALA A 63 -4.35 -0.64 -2.97
N HIS A 64 -3.12 -0.85 -3.41
CA HIS A 64 -2.02 0.10 -3.25
C HIS A 64 -2.24 1.34 -4.11
N GLU A 65 -2.44 1.18 -5.41
CA GLU A 65 -2.57 2.31 -6.32
C GLU A 65 -3.81 3.16 -6.01
N ILE A 66 -4.96 2.55 -5.70
CA ILE A 66 -6.12 3.34 -5.29
C ILE A 66 -5.96 3.97 -3.90
N GLY A 67 -5.14 3.37 -3.03
CA GLY A 67 -4.81 3.89 -1.71
C GLY A 67 -4.11 5.25 -1.77
N HIS A 68 -3.32 5.51 -2.81
CA HIS A 68 -2.70 6.80 -3.08
C HIS A 68 -3.70 7.95 -3.22
N ASN A 69 -4.95 7.67 -3.50
CA ASN A 69 -6.00 8.70 -3.46
C ASN A 69 -6.21 9.25 -2.03
N TRP A 70 -5.80 8.54 -0.98
CA TRP A 70 -5.72 9.04 0.40
C TRP A 70 -4.35 9.63 0.71
N PHE A 71 -3.27 8.92 0.38
CA PHE A 71 -1.88 9.33 0.57
C PHE A 71 -1.11 9.22 -0.75
N PRO A 72 -0.74 10.31 -1.44
CA PRO A 72 -0.69 11.69 -0.94
C PRO A 72 -1.83 12.61 -1.40
N MET A 73 -2.91 12.12 -2.04
CA MET A 73 -3.83 13.02 -2.73
C MET A 73 -4.78 13.77 -1.79
N ILE A 74 -5.38 13.12 -0.78
CA ILE A 74 -6.18 13.80 0.24
C ILE A 74 -5.25 14.43 1.28
N VAL A 75 -4.32 13.66 1.80
CA VAL A 75 -3.30 14.14 2.75
C VAL A 75 -2.04 14.47 1.96
N GLY A 76 -1.95 15.72 1.53
CA GLY A 76 -0.85 16.19 0.68
C GLY A 76 0.53 16.06 1.33
N SER A 77 1.49 15.55 0.58
CA SER A 77 2.90 15.50 0.94
C SER A 77 3.79 15.92 -0.23
N ASN A 78 5.05 16.22 0.05
CA ASN A 78 6.04 16.39 -0.99
C ASN A 78 6.61 15.02 -1.36
N GLU A 79 5.91 14.28 -2.23
CA GLU A 79 6.21 12.92 -2.68
C GLU A 79 7.66 12.79 -3.13
N ARG A 80 8.09 13.69 -3.99
CA ARG A 80 9.42 13.69 -4.57
C ARG A 80 10.54 13.87 -3.53
N LYS A 81 10.23 14.50 -2.43
CA LYS A 81 11.21 14.75 -1.37
C LYS A 81 11.11 13.76 -0.22
N TYR A 82 9.88 13.40 0.14
CA TYR A 82 9.60 12.55 1.31
C TYR A 82 8.74 11.35 0.92
N MET A 83 9.29 10.49 0.09
CA MET A 83 8.64 9.31 -0.46
C MET A 83 8.05 8.37 0.61
N TRP A 84 8.59 8.38 1.84
CA TRP A 84 8.06 7.60 2.93
C TRP A 84 6.64 8.00 3.35
N GLN A 85 6.23 9.25 3.13
CA GLN A 85 4.87 9.72 3.41
C GLN A 85 3.87 9.28 2.34
N ASP A 86 4.34 9.21 1.13
CA ASP A 86 3.60 8.72 -0.02
C ASP A 86 3.47 7.19 0.06
N GLU A 87 4.54 6.51 -0.23
CA GLU A 87 4.58 5.06 -0.35
C GLU A 87 4.41 4.32 0.97
N GLY A 88 4.99 4.86 2.04
CA GLY A 88 5.02 4.17 3.31
C GLY A 88 3.71 4.23 4.09
N LEU A 89 3.04 5.39 4.10
CA LEU A 89 1.70 5.49 4.68
C LEU A 89 0.71 4.67 3.86
N ASN A 90 0.82 4.75 2.54
CA ASN A 90 -0.02 3.99 1.62
C ASN A 90 0.17 2.48 1.78
N THR A 91 1.42 2.00 1.87
CA THR A 91 1.69 0.59 2.16
C THR A 91 1.09 0.16 3.50
N TYR A 92 1.15 1.01 4.52
CA TYR A 92 0.55 0.71 5.82
C TYR A 92 -0.97 0.50 5.73
N ILE A 93 -1.70 1.40 5.06
CA ILE A 93 -3.15 1.24 4.89
C ILE A 93 -3.51 0.05 4.01
N ASN A 94 -2.66 -0.29 3.04
CA ASN A 94 -2.83 -1.47 2.19
C ASN A 94 -2.78 -2.77 3.01
N TYR A 95 -1.89 -2.88 4.00
CA TYR A 95 -1.89 -4.03 4.92
C TYR A 95 -3.18 -4.12 5.73
N ILE A 96 -3.69 -2.99 6.23
CA ILE A 96 -4.97 -2.96 6.95
C ILE A 96 -6.10 -3.43 6.02
N ALA A 97 -6.13 -2.95 4.78
CA ALA A 97 -7.12 -3.39 3.81
C ALA A 97 -7.03 -4.90 3.52
N THR A 98 -5.81 -5.44 3.43
CA THR A 98 -5.58 -6.86 3.19
C THR A 98 -6.06 -7.72 4.36
N ASP A 99 -5.88 -7.26 5.60
CA ASP A 99 -6.41 -7.95 6.80
C ASP A 99 -7.94 -7.99 6.81
N LEU A 100 -8.59 -6.98 6.24
CA LEU A 100 -10.05 -6.82 6.26
C LEU A 100 -10.74 -7.43 5.04
N PHE A 101 -10.05 -7.48 3.89
CA PHE A 101 -10.64 -7.97 2.66
C PHE A 101 -11.07 -9.44 2.79
N ASN A 102 -12.37 -9.68 2.59
CA ASN A 102 -12.98 -11.02 2.67
C ASN A 102 -12.50 -11.82 3.91
N ASN A 103 -12.45 -11.19 5.08
CA ASN A 103 -11.95 -11.78 6.32
C ASN A 103 -10.49 -12.27 6.22
N GLY A 104 -9.64 -11.55 5.55
CA GLY A 104 -8.22 -11.85 5.42
C GLY A 104 -7.90 -12.87 4.32
N GLU A 105 -8.65 -12.88 3.23
CA GLU A 105 -8.45 -13.81 2.11
C GLU A 105 -6.99 -13.91 1.67
N TYR A 106 -6.25 -12.82 1.71
CA TYR A 106 -4.87 -12.75 1.23
C TYR A 106 -3.80 -12.52 2.31
N VAL A 107 -4.15 -12.59 3.58
CA VAL A 107 -3.20 -12.37 4.70
C VAL A 107 -1.98 -13.29 4.65
N ASN A 108 -2.15 -14.54 4.21
CA ASN A 108 -1.06 -15.51 4.10
C ASN A 108 -0.55 -15.70 2.67
N ALA A 109 -1.05 -14.93 1.72
CA ALA A 109 -0.59 -15.04 0.35
C ALA A 109 0.73 -14.27 0.15
N PRO A 110 1.58 -14.69 -0.81
CA PRO A 110 2.72 -13.88 -1.21
C PRO A 110 2.20 -12.52 -1.70
N ALA A 111 2.48 -11.48 -0.95
CA ALA A 111 2.25 -10.12 -1.36
C ALA A 111 3.40 -9.61 -2.23
N PHE A 112 3.25 -8.43 -2.79
CA PHE A 112 4.30 -7.76 -3.57
C PHE A 112 5.61 -7.63 -2.76
N PHE A 113 5.51 -7.49 -1.45
CA PHE A 113 6.59 -7.61 -0.48
C PHE A 113 6.37 -8.91 0.28
N GLU A 114 7.19 -9.93 0.01
CA GLU A 114 6.97 -11.31 0.44
C GLU A 114 6.56 -11.50 1.90
N LYS A 115 5.58 -12.39 2.09
CA LYS A 115 5.10 -13.04 3.33
C LYS A 115 4.98 -12.16 4.57
N SER A 116 3.73 -12.01 4.99
CA SER A 116 3.33 -11.36 6.26
C SER A 116 4.41 -10.47 6.84
N PHE A 117 4.47 -9.27 6.32
CA PHE A 117 5.47 -8.25 6.60
C PHE A 117 5.78 -8.10 8.10
N PHE A 118 4.82 -8.43 8.94
CA PHE A 118 4.92 -8.30 10.39
C PHE A 118 5.43 -9.53 11.14
N GLY A 119 5.87 -10.57 10.45
CA GLY A 119 6.34 -11.79 11.09
C GLY A 119 7.47 -12.53 10.37
N SER A 120 7.94 -12.03 9.23
CA SER A 120 8.91 -12.74 8.42
C SER A 120 10.37 -12.34 8.72
N ARG A 121 11.26 -13.30 8.46
CA ARG A 121 12.71 -13.11 8.48
C ARG A 121 13.17 -12.01 7.51
N ASP A 122 12.36 -11.73 6.48
CA ASP A 122 12.66 -10.75 5.43
C ASP A 122 12.53 -9.32 5.93
N TYR A 123 11.78 -9.11 7.01
CA TYR A 123 11.79 -7.86 7.76
C TYR A 123 13.22 -7.44 8.17
N LEU A 124 14.07 -8.39 8.53
CA LEU A 124 15.46 -8.11 8.89
C LEU A 124 16.29 -7.57 7.71
N GLN A 125 15.89 -7.83 6.46
CA GLN A 125 16.54 -7.23 5.30
C GLN A 125 16.31 -5.72 5.27
N PHE A 126 15.12 -5.24 5.59
CA PHE A 126 14.84 -3.80 5.68
C PHE A 126 15.58 -3.12 6.83
N MET A 127 15.92 -3.86 7.89
CA MET A 127 16.76 -3.34 8.97
C MET A 127 18.23 -3.13 8.57
N ASN A 128 18.66 -3.74 7.46
CA ASN A 128 20.00 -3.49 6.91
C ASN A 128 20.09 -2.18 6.13
N TYR A 129 18.96 -1.60 5.73
CA TYR A 129 18.94 -0.27 5.14
C TYR A 129 19.21 0.78 6.22
N LYS A 130 20.37 1.42 6.11
CA LYS A 130 20.89 2.30 7.18
C LYS A 130 20.35 3.71 7.11
N ASP A 131 19.84 4.12 5.94
CA ASP A 131 19.41 5.49 5.75
C ASP A 131 18.14 5.82 6.56
N PRO A 132 18.11 6.99 7.19
CA PRO A 132 16.90 7.47 7.84
C PRO A 132 15.75 7.63 6.83
N LEU A 133 14.52 7.32 7.26
CA LEU A 133 13.31 7.50 6.42
C LEU A 133 13.11 8.95 5.95
N MET A 134 13.68 9.91 6.66
CA MET A 134 13.63 11.34 6.33
C MET A 134 14.65 11.75 5.25
N THR A 135 15.50 10.83 4.80
CA THR A 135 16.44 11.11 3.71
C THR A 135 15.67 11.41 2.44
N VAL A 136 16.05 12.48 1.75
CA VAL A 136 15.40 12.85 0.49
C VAL A 136 15.69 11.82 -0.59
N SER A 137 14.69 11.53 -1.44
CA SER A 137 14.77 10.47 -2.45
C SER A 137 15.98 10.64 -3.38
N ASP A 138 16.30 11.87 -3.78
CA ASP A 138 17.42 12.18 -4.66
C ASP A 138 18.81 11.90 -4.02
N ALA A 139 18.87 11.69 -2.71
CA ALA A 139 20.10 11.39 -1.96
C ALA A 139 20.24 9.89 -1.62
N MET A 140 19.32 9.06 -2.08
CA MET A 140 19.34 7.62 -1.87
C MET A 140 19.71 6.87 -3.16
N ASP A 141 20.37 5.73 -2.99
CA ASP A 141 20.55 4.77 -4.07
C ASP A 141 19.20 4.14 -4.47
N GLU A 142 18.98 3.87 -5.76
CA GLU A 142 17.73 3.30 -6.29
C GLU A 142 17.31 2.02 -5.55
N GLU A 143 18.28 1.16 -5.20
CA GLU A 143 18.00 -0.08 -4.45
C GLU A 143 17.43 0.17 -3.06
N GLN A 144 17.66 1.35 -2.49
CA GLN A 144 17.20 1.71 -1.16
C GLN A 144 15.81 2.34 -1.14
N HIS A 145 15.26 2.72 -2.28
CA HIS A 145 13.92 3.30 -2.37
C HIS A 145 12.84 2.37 -1.80
N TYR A 146 12.98 1.07 -1.93
CA TYR A 146 12.04 0.09 -1.37
C TYR A 146 11.88 0.15 0.15
N GLN A 147 12.85 0.73 0.88
CA GLN A 147 12.70 0.91 2.33
C GLN A 147 11.56 1.85 2.71
N PHE A 148 11.25 2.83 1.86
CA PHE A 148 10.17 3.78 2.14
C PHE A 148 8.82 3.08 2.30
N TYR A 149 8.55 2.08 1.48
CA TYR A 149 7.36 1.24 1.56
C TYR A 149 7.32 0.46 2.89
N GLY A 150 8.21 -0.46 3.01
CA GLY A 150 8.18 -1.47 4.05
C GLY A 150 8.61 -0.99 5.43
N LYS A 151 9.70 -0.24 5.54
CA LYS A 151 10.23 0.24 6.80
C LYS A 151 9.27 1.20 7.49
N THR A 152 8.62 2.08 6.74
CA THR A 152 7.60 2.99 7.24
C THR A 152 6.37 2.23 7.73
N ALA A 153 5.80 1.37 6.90
CA ALA A 153 4.62 0.58 7.26
C ALA A 153 4.86 -0.28 8.50
N TYR A 154 6.04 -0.87 8.62
CA TYR A 154 6.43 -1.63 9.81
C TYR A 154 6.54 -0.75 11.06
N GLY A 155 7.20 0.39 10.94
CA GLY A 155 7.31 1.34 12.05
C GLY A 155 5.94 1.79 12.57
N LEU A 156 5.01 2.10 11.68
CA LEU A 156 3.63 2.45 12.03
C LEU A 156 2.90 1.29 12.70
N ASN A 157 3.09 0.06 12.21
CA ASN A 157 2.49 -1.11 12.84
C ASN A 157 3.06 -1.38 14.25
N LEU A 158 4.35 -1.18 14.46
CA LEU A 158 4.95 -1.26 15.80
C LEU A 158 4.37 -0.20 16.75
N LEU A 159 4.25 1.04 16.27
CA LEU A 159 3.61 2.10 17.03
C LEU A 159 2.18 1.70 17.43
N ARG A 160 1.41 1.22 16.47
CA ARG A 160 0.01 0.82 16.67
C ARG A 160 -0.13 -0.36 17.62
N THR A 161 0.69 -1.40 17.48
CA THR A 161 0.47 -2.67 18.17
C THR A 161 1.24 -2.81 19.48
N VAL A 162 2.41 -2.20 19.57
CA VAL A 162 3.34 -2.39 20.69
C VAL A 162 3.47 -1.15 21.57
N VAL A 163 3.60 0.03 20.96
CA VAL A 163 3.94 1.25 21.71
C VAL A 163 2.70 1.98 22.22
N VAL A 164 1.76 2.27 21.33
CA VAL A 164 0.57 3.09 21.62
C VAL A 164 -0.63 2.24 22.02
N GLY A 165 -0.78 1.08 21.38
CA GLY A 165 -1.94 0.21 21.43
C GLY A 165 -2.99 0.59 20.37
N LYS A 166 -3.66 -0.43 19.80
CA LYS A 166 -4.60 -0.27 18.67
C LYS A 166 -5.69 0.76 18.97
N GLU A 167 -6.34 0.66 20.13
CA GLU A 167 -7.44 1.55 20.49
C GLU A 167 -7.06 3.04 20.51
N ARG A 168 -5.81 3.34 20.90
CA ARG A 168 -5.32 4.73 20.96
C ARG A 168 -4.75 5.22 19.66
N PHE A 169 -4.24 4.31 18.84
CA PHE A 169 -3.62 4.65 17.57
C PHE A 169 -4.68 4.84 16.47
N ASP A 170 -5.74 4.04 16.49
CA ASP A 170 -6.83 4.07 15.50
C ASP A 170 -7.88 5.16 15.81
N PHE A 171 -7.73 5.91 16.92
CA PHE A 171 -8.59 7.03 17.30
C PHE A 171 -8.09 8.31 16.63
#